data_2b3d3f3495935ce43913b462173bd744
#
_entry.id   2b3d3f3495935ce43913b462173bd744
#
_cell.length_a   1.000
_cell.length_b   1.000
_cell.length_c   1.000
_cell.angle_alpha   90.00
_cell.angle_beta   90.00
_cell.angle_gamma   90.00
#
_symmetry.space_group_name_H-M   'P 1'
#
loop_
_entity.id
_entity.type
_entity.pdbx_description
1 polymer ?
#
loop_
_entity_poly.entity_id
_entity_poly.type
_entity_poly.pdbx_seq_one_letter_code
_entity_poly.pdbx_strand_id
1 'polypeptide(L)'
;MELLRGDRGVVCVGHRGAAALAVESSLAAVEAAAAHGADAVELDVVRADDGGLAVAHEAPPPRHAPRLDDALELAASLGLAVQLDVKRQGLEEDAVGALRRHGLLERSFVSSFAPAILRAFAAIEPGLPRALTYPEDRHGLSERPLLGPVLRPSLACLRALLPVRLPRLLGSVGARAATLNVAVVSPQAIRVCHRLGVAVFVWTVNERALARTLVESGVDGIITDDPRLVRPRLPST
;
A
#
# COMPACT_ATOMS: atom_id res chain seq x y z
N MET A 1 -7.82 -11.79 -3.59
CA MET A 1 -7.57 -11.41 -2.17
C MET A 1 -8.80 -10.72 -1.60
N GLU A 2 -9.27 -11.12 -0.43
CA GLU A 2 -10.30 -10.39 0.31
C GLU A 2 -9.64 -9.28 1.12
N LEU A 3 -10.00 -8.04 0.84
CA LEU A 3 -9.37 -6.85 1.42
C LEU A 3 -10.08 -6.35 2.68
N LEU A 4 -11.39 -6.59 2.78
CA LEU A 4 -12.14 -6.30 4.00
C LEU A 4 -11.70 -7.27 5.11
N ARG A 5 -11.47 -6.72 6.28
CA ARG A 5 -10.87 -7.42 7.42
C ARG A 5 -11.73 -8.61 7.92
N GLY A 6 -13.05 -8.53 7.90
CA GLY A 6 -13.94 -9.57 8.44
C GLY A 6 -13.50 -10.05 9.83
N ASP A 7 -13.57 -11.36 10.08
CA ASP A 7 -13.15 -11.99 11.33
C ASP A 7 -11.64 -12.27 11.42
N ARG A 8 -10.88 -12.03 10.33
CA ARG A 8 -9.43 -12.34 10.25
C ARG A 8 -8.53 -11.32 10.95
N GLY A 9 -9.09 -10.21 11.40
CA GLY A 9 -8.33 -9.11 11.98
C GLY A 9 -7.74 -8.18 10.92
N VAL A 10 -6.94 -7.19 11.35
CA VAL A 10 -6.32 -6.21 10.47
C VAL A 10 -5.20 -6.84 9.65
N VAL A 11 -5.11 -6.49 8.36
CA VAL A 11 -4.00 -6.91 7.48
C VAL A 11 -2.76 -6.06 7.79
N CYS A 12 -1.64 -6.72 8.07
CA CYS A 12 -0.34 -6.06 8.26
C CYS A 12 0.44 -6.08 6.94
N VAL A 13 0.73 -4.90 6.38
CA VAL A 13 1.48 -4.73 5.14
C VAL A 13 2.83 -4.11 5.47
N GLY A 14 3.92 -4.80 5.11
CA GLY A 14 5.27 -4.26 5.22
C GLY A 14 5.52 -3.21 4.13
N HIS A 15 5.72 -1.95 4.52
CA HIS A 15 5.95 -0.82 3.62
C HIS A 15 7.36 -0.92 3.01
N ARG A 16 7.45 -1.00 1.70
CA ARG A 16 8.71 -1.26 0.96
C ARG A 16 9.48 -2.48 1.51
N GLY A 17 8.73 -3.50 1.92
CA GLY A 17 9.21 -4.57 2.77
C GLY A 17 9.00 -4.26 4.25
N ALA A 18 10.05 -4.39 5.04
CA ALA A 18 10.08 -3.92 6.44
C ALA A 18 11.18 -2.85 6.58
N ALA A 19 10.92 -1.64 6.10
CA ALA A 19 11.90 -0.57 5.92
C ALA A 19 12.60 -0.12 7.22
N ALA A 20 12.00 -0.36 8.39
CA ALA A 20 12.65 -0.13 9.68
C ALA A 20 13.62 -1.24 10.11
N LEU A 21 13.61 -2.41 9.42
CA LEU A 21 14.37 -3.60 9.82
C LEU A 21 15.46 -3.98 8.82
N ALA A 22 15.33 -3.56 7.58
CA ALA A 22 16.29 -3.77 6.49
C ALA A 22 16.24 -2.60 5.52
N VAL A 23 17.17 -2.57 4.57
CA VAL A 23 17.19 -1.52 3.52
C VAL A 23 15.88 -1.60 2.73
N GLU A 24 15.14 -0.48 2.67
CA GLU A 24 13.87 -0.40 1.96
C GLU A 24 13.98 -0.85 0.48
N SER A 25 12.90 -1.39 -0.06
CA SER A 25 12.84 -1.84 -1.46
C SER A 25 13.90 -2.90 -1.82
N SER A 26 14.38 -3.68 -0.84
CA SER A 26 15.34 -4.77 -1.04
C SER A 26 14.68 -6.13 -0.76
N LEU A 27 15.28 -7.21 -1.28
CA LEU A 27 14.84 -8.58 -0.97
C LEU A 27 14.95 -8.87 0.53
N ALA A 28 15.98 -8.37 1.21
CA ALA A 28 16.15 -8.49 2.66
C ALA A 28 15.01 -7.82 3.43
N ALA A 29 14.45 -6.71 2.92
CA ALA A 29 13.29 -6.08 3.54
C ALA A 29 12.00 -6.92 3.36
N VAL A 30 11.86 -7.63 2.24
CA VAL A 30 10.75 -8.59 2.01
C VAL A 30 10.87 -9.78 2.98
N GLU A 31 12.07 -10.35 3.13
CA GLU A 31 12.34 -11.42 4.10
C GLU A 31 12.03 -10.97 5.53
N ALA A 32 12.49 -9.77 5.90
CA ALA A 32 12.24 -9.20 7.22
C ALA A 32 10.74 -8.98 7.47
N ALA A 33 9.97 -8.56 6.47
CA ALA A 33 8.52 -8.42 6.59
C ALA A 33 7.85 -9.76 6.94
N ALA A 34 8.17 -10.83 6.22
CA ALA A 34 7.66 -12.17 6.48
C ALA A 34 8.08 -12.67 7.87
N ALA A 35 9.37 -12.55 8.21
CA ALA A 35 9.92 -13.02 9.49
C ALA A 35 9.28 -12.32 10.70
N HIS A 36 8.73 -11.12 10.51
CA HIS A 36 8.07 -10.35 11.56
C HIS A 36 6.55 -10.30 11.44
N GLY A 37 5.96 -11.23 10.67
CA GLY A 37 4.52 -11.51 10.66
C GLY A 37 3.68 -10.54 9.82
N ALA A 38 4.26 -9.92 8.80
CA ALA A 38 3.47 -9.25 7.78
C ALA A 38 2.61 -10.27 7.02
N ASP A 39 1.38 -9.89 6.68
CA ASP A 39 0.48 -10.68 5.82
C ASP A 39 0.74 -10.38 4.34
N ALA A 40 1.24 -9.19 4.07
CA ALA A 40 1.54 -8.71 2.72
C ALA A 40 2.79 -7.82 2.73
N VAL A 41 3.36 -7.63 1.54
CA VAL A 41 4.43 -6.66 1.31
C VAL A 41 3.97 -5.62 0.28
N GLU A 42 4.28 -4.36 0.54
CA GLU A 42 4.11 -3.29 -0.45
C GLU A 42 5.43 -3.10 -1.21
N LEU A 43 5.32 -2.98 -2.54
CA LEU A 43 6.44 -2.82 -3.47
C LEU A 43 6.14 -1.66 -4.42
N ASP A 44 6.98 -0.63 -4.38
CA ASP A 44 7.00 0.45 -5.38
C ASP A 44 7.56 -0.09 -6.71
N VAL A 45 6.83 0.07 -7.81
CA VAL A 45 7.21 -0.47 -9.12
C VAL A 45 7.64 0.65 -10.05
N VAL A 46 8.82 0.51 -10.64
CA VAL A 46 9.39 1.44 -11.61
C VAL A 46 9.94 0.72 -12.83
N ARG A 47 10.13 1.47 -13.95
CA ARG A 47 10.82 0.98 -15.14
C ARG A 47 12.33 1.08 -14.94
N ALA A 48 13.05 -0.01 -15.15
CA ALA A 48 14.50 -0.03 -15.18
C ALA A 48 15.04 0.39 -16.56
N ASP A 49 16.33 0.73 -16.64
CA ASP A 49 16.98 1.20 -17.87
C ASP A 49 16.98 0.16 -19.00
N ASP A 50 16.96 -1.12 -18.66
CA ASP A 50 16.87 -2.24 -19.61
C ASP A 50 15.43 -2.52 -20.10
N GLY A 51 14.47 -1.73 -19.67
CA GLY A 51 13.07 -1.86 -20.03
C GLY A 51 12.26 -2.82 -19.17
N GLY A 52 12.87 -3.56 -18.23
CA GLY A 52 12.14 -4.40 -17.29
C GLY A 52 11.58 -3.64 -16.08
N LEU A 53 10.90 -4.34 -15.18
CA LEU A 53 10.42 -3.76 -13.94
C LEU A 53 11.38 -4.01 -12.78
N ALA A 54 11.56 -2.98 -11.93
CA ALA A 54 12.35 -3.03 -10.71
C ALA A 54 11.54 -2.52 -9.52
N VAL A 55 11.99 -2.89 -8.32
CA VAL A 55 11.42 -2.41 -7.05
C VAL A 55 12.26 -1.25 -6.55
N ALA A 56 11.71 -0.04 -6.60
CA ALA A 56 12.36 1.17 -6.09
C ALA A 56 11.34 2.30 -5.91
N HIS A 57 11.54 3.12 -4.88
CA HIS A 57 10.63 4.26 -4.62
C HIS A 57 10.76 5.35 -5.69
N GLU A 58 11.93 5.58 -6.22
CA GLU A 58 12.24 6.61 -7.21
C GLU A 58 12.65 6.01 -8.56
N ALA A 59 12.44 6.77 -9.63
CA ALA A 59 12.89 6.44 -10.97
C ALA A 59 13.85 7.54 -11.46
N PRO A 60 15.00 7.19 -12.07
CA PRO A 60 15.46 5.83 -12.35
C PRO A 60 15.83 5.06 -11.08
N PRO A 61 15.65 3.72 -11.07
CA PRO A 61 16.02 2.91 -9.91
C PRO A 61 17.54 2.88 -9.72
N PRO A 62 18.02 2.72 -8.47
CA PRO A 62 19.44 2.48 -8.24
C PRO A 62 19.89 1.18 -8.94
N ARG A 63 21.17 1.12 -9.35
CA ARG A 63 21.71 -0.03 -10.11
C ARG A 63 21.55 -1.39 -9.41
N HIS A 64 21.47 -1.38 -8.09
CA HIS A 64 21.31 -2.59 -7.26
C HIS A 64 19.85 -2.86 -6.86
N ALA A 65 18.89 -2.10 -7.41
CA ALA A 65 17.49 -2.36 -7.15
C ALA A 65 17.09 -3.76 -7.64
N PRO A 66 16.37 -4.55 -6.84
CA PRO A 66 15.95 -5.87 -7.25
C PRO A 66 14.98 -5.79 -8.43
N ARG A 67 14.98 -6.82 -9.26
CA ARG A 67 13.96 -6.98 -10.28
C ARG A 67 12.62 -7.26 -9.61
N LEU A 68 11.55 -6.80 -10.22
CA LEU A 68 10.21 -7.11 -9.70
C LEU A 68 9.98 -8.63 -9.65
N ASP A 69 10.43 -9.37 -10.67
CA ASP A 69 10.28 -10.84 -10.71
C ASP A 69 10.96 -11.50 -9.51
N ASP A 70 12.18 -11.07 -9.12
CA ASP A 70 12.88 -11.63 -7.95
C ASP A 70 12.12 -11.37 -6.64
N ALA A 71 11.59 -10.17 -6.49
CA ALA A 71 10.80 -9.80 -5.31
C ALA A 71 9.47 -10.56 -5.23
N LEU A 72 8.81 -10.79 -6.37
CA LEU A 72 7.56 -11.56 -6.44
C LEU A 72 7.80 -13.05 -6.19
N GLU A 73 8.87 -13.63 -6.74
CA GLU A 73 9.27 -15.01 -6.45
C GLU A 73 9.50 -15.21 -4.96
N LEU A 74 10.26 -14.31 -4.34
CA LEU A 74 10.52 -14.34 -2.91
C LEU A 74 9.24 -14.20 -2.10
N ALA A 75 8.38 -13.21 -2.41
CA ALA A 75 7.10 -13.01 -1.73
C ALA A 75 6.20 -14.25 -1.83
N ALA A 76 6.14 -14.88 -3.01
CA ALA A 76 5.38 -16.12 -3.23
C ALA A 76 5.93 -17.27 -2.37
N SER A 77 7.25 -17.46 -2.33
CA SER A 77 7.90 -18.52 -1.53
C SER A 77 7.67 -18.36 -0.03
N LEU A 78 7.62 -17.11 0.45
CA LEU A 78 7.36 -16.75 1.84
C LEU A 78 5.87 -16.73 2.21
N GLY A 79 4.99 -16.97 1.24
CA GLY A 79 3.54 -16.97 1.48
C GLY A 79 2.93 -15.59 1.63
N LEU A 80 3.65 -14.50 1.33
CA LEU A 80 3.14 -13.13 1.42
C LEU A 80 2.14 -12.83 0.29
N ALA A 81 1.15 -12.00 0.61
CA ALA A 81 0.39 -11.26 -0.39
C ALA A 81 1.18 -10.02 -0.86
N VAL A 82 0.77 -9.40 -1.97
CA VAL A 82 1.51 -8.27 -2.54
C VAL A 82 0.59 -7.08 -2.83
N GLN A 83 1.03 -5.90 -2.40
CA GLN A 83 0.52 -4.62 -2.87
C GLN A 83 1.55 -4.02 -3.84
N LEU A 84 1.19 -3.86 -5.11
CA LEU A 84 2.03 -3.13 -6.06
C LEU A 84 1.61 -1.66 -6.08
N ASP A 85 2.51 -0.75 -5.65
CA ASP A 85 2.28 0.69 -5.79
C ASP A 85 2.88 1.19 -7.09
N VAL A 86 2.01 1.69 -7.99
CA VAL A 86 2.39 2.11 -9.35
C VAL A 86 2.15 3.60 -9.51
N LYS A 87 3.25 4.35 -9.70
CA LYS A 87 3.23 5.82 -9.75
C LYS A 87 3.23 6.38 -11.18
N ARG A 88 3.57 5.57 -12.18
CA ARG A 88 3.69 5.99 -13.59
C ARG A 88 2.93 5.03 -14.50
N GLN A 89 2.32 5.57 -15.55
CA GLN A 89 1.64 4.80 -16.59
C GLN A 89 2.63 4.01 -17.46
N GLY A 90 2.12 2.97 -18.11
CA GLY A 90 2.88 2.13 -19.04
C GLY A 90 3.61 0.96 -18.36
N LEU A 91 3.28 0.66 -17.09
CA LEU A 91 3.81 -0.48 -16.37
C LEU A 91 2.76 -1.59 -16.16
N GLU A 92 1.50 -1.30 -16.47
CA GLU A 92 0.35 -2.07 -16.02
C GLU A 92 0.32 -3.49 -16.60
N GLU A 93 0.57 -3.65 -17.92
CA GLU A 93 0.61 -4.95 -18.58
C GLU A 93 1.75 -5.82 -18.05
N ASP A 94 2.95 -5.24 -17.93
CA ASP A 94 4.13 -5.95 -17.43
C ASP A 94 3.95 -6.35 -15.96
N ALA A 95 3.34 -5.48 -15.13
CA ALA A 95 3.06 -5.76 -13.73
C ALA A 95 2.03 -6.90 -13.57
N VAL A 96 0.94 -6.87 -14.32
CA VAL A 96 -0.04 -7.97 -14.34
C VAL A 96 0.60 -9.27 -14.84
N GLY A 97 1.43 -9.19 -15.90
CA GLY A 97 2.19 -10.33 -16.42
C GLY A 97 3.11 -10.94 -15.38
N ALA A 98 3.83 -10.11 -14.60
CA ALA A 98 4.68 -10.56 -13.51
C ALA A 98 3.87 -11.26 -12.40
N LEU A 99 2.77 -10.67 -11.94
CA LEU A 99 1.90 -11.30 -10.93
C LEU A 99 1.38 -12.67 -11.39
N ARG A 100 1.04 -12.81 -12.68
CA ARG A 100 0.59 -14.09 -13.25
C ARG A 100 1.70 -15.14 -13.25
N ARG A 101 2.92 -14.77 -13.68
CA ARG A 101 4.06 -15.69 -13.72
C ARG A 101 4.37 -16.30 -12.36
N HIS A 102 4.24 -15.51 -11.30
CA HIS A 102 4.55 -15.95 -9.93
C HIS A 102 3.33 -16.47 -9.16
N GLY A 103 2.15 -16.63 -9.80
CA GLY A 103 0.95 -17.15 -9.16
C GLY A 103 0.37 -16.25 -8.06
N LEU A 104 0.66 -14.94 -8.11
CA LEU A 104 0.29 -13.97 -7.09
C LEU A 104 -0.98 -13.17 -7.42
N LEU A 105 -1.56 -13.32 -8.62
CA LEU A 105 -2.68 -12.49 -9.07
C LEU A 105 -3.85 -12.48 -8.08
N GLU A 106 -4.25 -13.66 -7.57
CA GLU A 106 -5.35 -13.82 -6.62
C GLU A 106 -5.02 -13.34 -5.20
N ARG A 107 -3.74 -13.09 -4.92
CA ARG A 107 -3.22 -12.69 -3.60
C ARG A 107 -2.68 -11.27 -3.59
N SER A 108 -2.89 -10.52 -4.66
CA SER A 108 -2.36 -9.17 -4.81
C SER A 108 -3.47 -8.14 -5.01
N PHE A 109 -3.11 -6.91 -4.79
CA PHE A 109 -3.85 -5.73 -5.24
C PHE A 109 -2.87 -4.65 -5.71
N VAL A 110 -3.37 -3.74 -6.53
CA VAL A 110 -2.57 -2.60 -7.01
C VAL A 110 -3.05 -1.32 -6.36
N SER A 111 -2.12 -0.43 -6.05
CA SER A 111 -2.40 0.90 -5.54
C SER A 111 -1.78 1.99 -6.42
N SER A 112 -2.43 3.14 -6.46
CA SER A 112 -1.91 4.32 -7.14
C SER A 112 -2.61 5.59 -6.67
N PHE A 113 -1.89 6.70 -6.68
CA PHE A 113 -2.47 8.05 -6.56
C PHE A 113 -3.20 8.48 -7.84
N ALA A 114 -2.81 7.93 -8.99
CA ALA A 114 -3.31 8.34 -10.30
C ALA A 114 -4.51 7.48 -10.75
N PRO A 115 -5.72 8.05 -10.84
CA PRO A 115 -6.91 7.30 -11.30
C PRO A 115 -6.75 6.70 -12.70
N ALA A 116 -5.93 7.30 -13.58
CA ALA A 116 -5.69 6.80 -14.91
C ALA A 116 -5.00 5.42 -14.90
N ILE A 117 -4.01 5.22 -14.01
CA ILE A 117 -3.30 3.96 -13.81
C ILE A 117 -4.28 2.88 -13.34
N LEU A 118 -5.11 3.18 -12.35
CA LEU A 118 -6.09 2.22 -11.82
C LEU A 118 -7.14 1.80 -12.87
N ARG A 119 -7.54 2.74 -13.75
CA ARG A 119 -8.43 2.41 -14.90
C ARG A 119 -7.73 1.54 -15.94
N ALA A 120 -6.44 1.76 -16.19
CA ALA A 120 -5.66 0.90 -17.08
C ALA A 120 -5.57 -0.52 -16.54
N PHE A 121 -5.27 -0.70 -15.25
CA PHE A 121 -5.34 -2.02 -14.60
C PHE A 121 -6.74 -2.65 -14.70
N ALA A 122 -7.81 -1.86 -14.55
CA ALA A 122 -9.17 -2.35 -14.67
C ALA A 122 -9.50 -2.90 -16.08
N ALA A 123 -8.89 -2.32 -17.12
CA ALA A 123 -9.07 -2.78 -18.50
C ALA A 123 -8.28 -4.05 -18.81
N ILE A 124 -7.08 -4.21 -18.22
CA ILE A 124 -6.18 -5.34 -18.46
C ILE A 124 -6.58 -6.56 -17.61
N GLU A 125 -6.87 -6.33 -16.33
CA GLU A 125 -7.23 -7.38 -15.37
C GLU A 125 -8.34 -6.88 -14.45
N PRO A 126 -9.62 -7.00 -14.86
CA PRO A 126 -10.77 -6.54 -14.07
C PRO A 126 -10.87 -7.19 -12.69
N GLY A 127 -10.38 -8.43 -12.56
CA GLY A 127 -10.39 -9.21 -11.33
C GLY A 127 -9.38 -8.73 -10.28
N LEU A 128 -8.30 -8.05 -10.69
CA LEU A 128 -7.27 -7.55 -9.77
C LEU A 128 -7.83 -6.39 -8.93
N PRO A 129 -7.88 -6.51 -7.59
CA PRO A 129 -8.35 -5.43 -6.75
C PRO A 129 -7.49 -4.16 -6.89
N ARG A 130 -8.14 -3.02 -6.93
CA ARG A 130 -7.52 -1.69 -7.06
C ARG A 130 -7.75 -0.89 -5.80
N ALA A 131 -6.70 -0.23 -5.33
CA ALA A 131 -6.71 0.68 -4.19
C ALA A 131 -6.38 2.11 -4.65
N LEU A 132 -7.23 3.06 -4.33
CA LEU A 132 -6.93 4.47 -4.55
C LEU A 132 -6.14 5.03 -3.37
N THR A 133 -4.92 5.50 -3.63
CA THR A 133 -4.07 6.14 -2.62
C THR A 133 -4.40 7.63 -2.50
N TYR A 134 -4.49 8.14 -1.26
CA TYR A 134 -4.84 9.55 -1.01
C TYR A 134 -4.26 10.08 0.31
N PRO A 135 -3.81 11.35 0.36
CA PRO A 135 -3.66 12.30 -0.75
C PRO A 135 -2.40 12.00 -1.57
N GLU A 136 -2.37 12.50 -2.82
CA GLU A 136 -1.15 12.52 -3.60
C GLU A 136 -0.19 13.56 -3.02
N ASP A 137 0.99 13.12 -2.61
CA ASP A 137 2.11 14.00 -2.20
C ASP A 137 3.16 14.07 -3.31
N ARG A 138 2.87 14.82 -4.37
CA ARG A 138 3.75 14.95 -5.55
C ARG A 138 5.15 15.48 -5.26
N HIS A 139 5.35 16.08 -4.10
CA HIS A 139 6.58 16.82 -3.78
C HIS A 139 7.23 16.40 -2.47
N GLY A 140 6.77 15.30 -1.85
CA GLY A 140 7.26 14.85 -0.54
C GLY A 140 7.08 15.90 0.56
N LEU A 141 6.05 16.75 0.42
CA LEU A 141 5.82 17.87 1.35
C LEU A 141 5.47 17.38 2.75
N SER A 142 4.84 16.21 2.86
CA SER A 142 4.49 15.61 4.15
C SER A 142 5.72 15.18 4.94
N GLU A 143 6.84 14.91 4.28
CA GLU A 143 8.11 14.49 4.90
C GLU A 143 8.99 15.68 5.32
N ARG A 144 8.57 16.92 5.02
CA ARG A 144 9.35 18.14 5.34
C ARG A 144 8.88 18.76 6.66
N PRO A 145 9.61 18.57 7.79
CA PRO A 145 9.16 19.01 9.11
C PRO A 145 8.96 20.53 9.21
N LEU A 146 9.73 21.33 8.45
CA LEU A 146 9.61 22.79 8.43
C LEU A 146 8.31 23.31 7.82
N LEU A 147 7.62 22.52 7.00
CA LEU A 147 6.35 22.90 6.38
C LEU A 147 5.12 22.48 7.22
N GLY A 148 5.32 21.75 8.31
CA GLY A 148 4.25 21.27 9.18
C GLY A 148 3.21 22.32 9.58
N PRO A 149 3.60 23.51 10.07
CA PRO A 149 2.66 24.56 10.46
C PRO A 149 1.77 25.05 9.31
N VAL A 150 2.30 25.10 8.09
CA VAL A 150 1.57 25.57 6.88
C VAL A 150 0.69 24.45 6.31
N LEU A 151 1.14 23.21 6.40
CA LEU A 151 0.43 22.05 5.84
C LEU A 151 -0.74 21.58 6.73
N ARG A 152 -0.65 21.78 8.06
CA ARG A 152 -1.69 21.33 9.01
C ARG A 152 -3.10 21.81 8.69
N PRO A 153 -3.36 23.11 8.38
CA PRO A 153 -4.71 23.57 8.02
C PRO A 153 -5.22 22.92 6.73
N SER A 154 -4.32 22.76 5.73
CA SER A 154 -4.67 22.12 4.46
C SER A 154 -5.01 20.65 4.64
N LEU A 155 -4.25 19.91 5.46
CA LEU A 155 -4.52 18.51 5.79
C LEU A 155 -5.81 18.36 6.59
N ALA A 156 -6.10 19.29 7.54
CA ALA A 156 -7.35 19.30 8.28
C ALA A 156 -8.55 19.52 7.36
N CYS A 157 -8.44 20.44 6.40
CA CYS A 157 -9.48 20.66 5.39
C CYS A 157 -9.67 19.41 4.51
N LEU A 158 -8.58 18.80 4.02
CA LEU A 158 -8.65 17.56 3.26
C LEU A 158 -9.31 16.44 4.06
N ARG A 159 -8.93 16.28 5.33
CA ARG A 159 -9.54 15.30 6.24
C ARG A 159 -11.03 15.51 6.42
N ALA A 160 -11.48 16.75 6.58
CA ALA A 160 -12.89 17.10 6.76
C ALA A 160 -13.73 16.86 5.48
N LEU A 161 -13.15 17.15 4.31
CA LEU A 161 -13.82 17.02 3.01
C LEU A 161 -13.76 15.60 2.43
N LEU A 162 -12.79 14.79 2.86
CA LEU A 162 -12.55 13.45 2.31
C LEU A 162 -13.79 12.56 2.32
N PRO A 163 -14.57 12.44 3.42
CA PRO A 163 -15.75 11.57 3.45
C PRO A 163 -16.80 11.90 2.38
N VAL A 164 -16.93 13.17 2.01
CA VAL A 164 -17.86 13.60 0.95
C VAL A 164 -17.32 13.29 -0.45
N ARG A 165 -16.00 13.33 -0.64
CA ARG A 165 -15.33 13.10 -1.92
C ARG A 165 -15.11 11.62 -2.25
N LEU A 166 -14.96 10.78 -1.22
CA LEU A 166 -14.64 9.36 -1.36
C LEU A 166 -15.58 8.60 -2.32
N PRO A 167 -16.92 8.71 -2.25
CA PRO A 167 -17.79 7.95 -3.13
C PRO A 167 -17.49 8.20 -4.61
N ARG A 168 -17.27 9.46 -4.99
CA ARG A 168 -16.95 9.83 -6.38
C ARG A 168 -15.55 9.37 -6.77
N LEU A 169 -14.55 9.56 -5.90
CA LEU A 169 -13.17 9.17 -6.16
C LEU A 169 -13.06 7.66 -6.36
N LEU A 170 -13.57 6.87 -5.42
CA LEU A 170 -13.50 5.41 -5.44
C LEU A 170 -14.32 4.83 -6.60
N GLY A 171 -15.54 5.34 -6.83
CA GLY A 171 -16.40 4.91 -7.92
C GLY A 171 -15.78 5.18 -9.31
N SER A 172 -15.02 6.27 -9.47
CA SER A 172 -14.41 6.63 -10.75
C SER A 172 -13.36 5.64 -11.26
N VAL A 173 -12.84 4.78 -10.39
CA VAL A 173 -11.82 3.75 -10.69
C VAL A 173 -12.27 2.34 -10.32
N GLY A 174 -13.49 2.18 -9.82
CA GLY A 174 -13.97 0.88 -9.32
C GLY A 174 -13.06 0.33 -8.22
N ALA A 175 -12.61 1.20 -7.30
CA ALA A 175 -11.71 0.80 -6.23
C ALA A 175 -12.37 -0.17 -5.25
N ARG A 176 -11.64 -1.20 -4.83
CA ARG A 176 -12.03 -2.13 -3.77
C ARG A 176 -11.32 -1.85 -2.46
N ALA A 177 -10.33 -0.95 -2.48
CA ALA A 177 -9.70 -0.41 -1.28
C ALA A 177 -9.37 1.08 -1.45
N ALA A 178 -9.19 1.77 -0.33
CA ALA A 178 -8.61 3.10 -0.22
C ALA A 178 -7.36 3.00 0.66
N THR A 179 -6.21 3.46 0.16
CA THR A 179 -4.99 3.59 0.96
C THR A 179 -4.85 5.04 1.39
N LEU A 180 -5.16 5.31 2.65
CA LEU A 180 -5.28 6.66 3.21
C LEU A 180 -4.07 7.01 4.08
N ASN A 181 -3.51 8.20 3.86
CA ASN A 181 -2.47 8.72 4.76
C ASN A 181 -3.03 8.95 6.18
N VAL A 182 -2.20 8.71 7.20
CA VAL A 182 -2.56 8.92 8.63
C VAL A 182 -3.12 10.32 8.92
N ALA A 183 -2.69 11.33 8.18
CA ALA A 183 -3.13 12.72 8.38
C ALA A 183 -4.57 12.98 7.95
N VAL A 184 -5.12 12.17 7.02
CA VAL A 184 -6.44 12.41 6.44
C VAL A 184 -7.48 11.35 6.82
N VAL A 185 -7.06 10.20 7.35
CA VAL A 185 -8.00 9.16 7.79
C VAL A 185 -8.86 9.67 8.96
N SER A 186 -10.13 9.31 8.97
CA SER A 186 -11.06 9.63 10.04
C SER A 186 -12.10 8.52 10.19
N PRO A 187 -12.72 8.37 11.38
CA PRO A 187 -13.80 7.39 11.57
C PRO A 187 -14.95 7.56 10.56
N GLN A 188 -15.21 8.80 10.14
CA GLN A 188 -16.24 9.06 9.13
C GLN A 188 -15.80 8.57 7.74
N ALA A 189 -14.54 8.78 7.35
CA ALA A 189 -13.99 8.26 6.09
C ALA A 189 -14.04 6.71 6.05
N ILE A 190 -13.67 6.05 7.14
CA ILE A 190 -13.75 4.59 7.28
C ILE A 190 -15.18 4.11 7.08
N ARG A 191 -16.14 4.69 7.80
CA ARG A 191 -17.57 4.33 7.66
C ARG A 191 -18.10 4.55 6.24
N VAL A 192 -17.65 5.61 5.55
CA VAL A 192 -18.05 5.85 4.14
C VAL A 192 -17.52 4.75 3.24
N CYS A 193 -16.23 4.39 3.35
CA CYS A 193 -15.64 3.31 2.58
C CYS A 193 -16.37 1.98 2.81
N HIS A 194 -16.61 1.61 4.06
CA HIS A 194 -17.28 0.35 4.40
C HIS A 194 -18.72 0.28 3.84
N ARG A 195 -19.48 1.39 3.89
CA ARG A 195 -20.80 1.42 3.25
C ARG A 195 -20.78 1.22 1.73
N LEU A 196 -19.65 1.49 1.11
CA LEU A 196 -19.41 1.24 -0.33
C LEU A 196 -18.81 -0.14 -0.61
N GLY A 197 -18.57 -0.98 0.41
CA GLY A 197 -17.88 -2.25 0.28
C GLY A 197 -16.37 -2.09 -0.03
N VAL A 198 -15.78 -0.96 0.32
CA VAL A 198 -14.37 -0.61 0.06
C VAL A 198 -13.58 -0.73 1.36
N ALA A 199 -12.49 -1.50 1.33
CA ALA A 199 -11.56 -1.66 2.44
C ALA A 199 -10.71 -0.39 2.66
N VAL A 200 -10.27 -0.16 3.91
CA VAL A 200 -9.43 0.99 4.28
C VAL A 200 -8.10 0.51 4.81
N PHE A 201 -7.02 0.83 4.08
CA PHE A 201 -5.63 0.68 4.48
C PHE A 201 -5.06 2.03 4.87
N VAL A 202 -4.23 2.08 5.91
CA VAL A 202 -3.65 3.35 6.39
C VAL A 202 -2.13 3.29 6.35
N TRP A 203 -1.51 4.33 5.80
CA TRP A 203 -0.06 4.48 5.61
C TRP A 203 0.46 5.84 6.08
N THR A 204 1.71 6.01 6.44
CA THR A 204 2.59 4.99 6.99
C THR A 204 2.46 5.03 8.50
N VAL A 205 2.21 3.91 9.13
CA VAL A 205 1.90 3.84 10.57
C VAL A 205 3.10 3.24 11.30
N ASN A 206 3.88 4.10 11.97
CA ASN A 206 5.13 3.72 12.64
C ASN A 206 5.09 3.92 14.15
N GLU A 207 3.88 4.08 14.72
CA GLU A 207 3.68 4.21 16.16
C GLU A 207 2.66 3.17 16.65
N ARG A 208 3.02 2.37 17.66
CA ARG A 208 2.16 1.33 18.23
C ARG A 208 0.83 1.86 18.78
N ALA A 209 0.86 3.02 19.43
CA ALA A 209 -0.36 3.63 19.96
C ALA A 209 -1.33 4.02 18.84
N LEU A 210 -0.79 4.61 17.75
CA LEU A 210 -1.57 4.95 16.57
C LEU A 210 -2.14 3.70 15.87
N ALA A 211 -1.32 2.64 15.73
CA ALA A 211 -1.77 1.37 15.15
C ALA A 211 -2.99 0.82 15.92
N ARG A 212 -2.94 0.79 17.25
CA ARG A 212 -4.07 0.36 18.09
C ARG A 212 -5.32 1.20 17.87
N THR A 213 -5.20 2.52 17.91
CA THR A 213 -6.33 3.44 17.68
C THR A 213 -6.97 3.24 16.31
N LEU A 214 -6.16 2.98 15.27
CA LEU A 214 -6.66 2.71 13.93
C LEU A 214 -7.39 1.37 13.86
N VAL A 215 -6.84 0.32 14.47
CA VAL A 215 -7.51 -1.00 14.57
C VAL A 215 -8.86 -0.90 15.29
N GLU A 216 -8.92 -0.16 16.39
CA GLU A 216 -10.16 0.11 17.14
C GLU A 216 -11.16 0.95 16.33
N SER A 217 -10.66 1.83 15.47
CA SER A 217 -11.47 2.63 14.54
C SER A 217 -12.01 1.83 13.35
N GLY A 218 -11.59 0.57 13.19
CA GLY A 218 -12.13 -0.35 12.21
C GLY A 218 -11.42 -0.35 10.85
N VAL A 219 -10.14 0.07 10.77
CA VAL A 219 -9.38 -0.08 9.51
C VAL A 219 -9.17 -1.55 9.15
N ASP A 220 -9.08 -1.86 7.87
CA ASP A 220 -8.91 -3.20 7.34
C ASP A 220 -7.44 -3.59 7.21
N GLY A 221 -6.56 -2.61 6.98
CA GLY A 221 -5.13 -2.84 6.86
C GLY A 221 -4.28 -1.68 7.40
N ILE A 222 -3.08 -2.03 7.82
CA ILE A 222 -2.04 -1.09 8.27
C ILE A 222 -0.79 -1.34 7.45
N ILE A 223 -0.30 -0.28 6.80
CA ILE A 223 0.96 -0.26 6.05
C ILE A 223 2.01 0.39 6.95
N THR A 224 3.07 -0.35 7.30
CA THR A 224 4.07 0.03 8.30
C THR A 224 5.48 -0.35 7.88
N ASP A 225 6.46 0.44 8.31
CA ASP A 225 7.88 0.11 8.16
C ASP A 225 8.32 -0.99 9.14
N ASP A 226 7.56 -1.19 10.22
CA ASP A 226 7.86 -2.19 11.25
C ASP A 226 6.63 -3.07 11.56
N PRO A 227 6.50 -4.26 10.96
CA PRO A 227 5.38 -5.18 11.19
C PRO A 227 5.17 -5.57 12.67
N ARG A 228 6.20 -5.50 13.51
CA ARG A 228 6.13 -5.79 14.95
C ARG A 228 5.22 -4.82 15.70
N LEU A 229 4.93 -3.66 15.13
CA LEU A 229 4.00 -2.69 15.72
C LEU A 229 2.56 -3.16 15.65
N VAL A 230 2.22 -3.92 14.61
CA VAL A 230 0.87 -4.47 14.35
C VAL A 230 0.76 -5.90 14.87
N ARG A 231 1.81 -6.69 14.70
CA ARG A 231 1.92 -8.10 15.12
C ARG A 231 2.96 -8.24 16.22
N PRO A 232 2.66 -7.92 17.48
CA PRO A 232 3.60 -8.18 18.56
C PRO A 232 3.90 -9.68 18.62
N ARG A 233 5.18 -10.06 18.69
CA ARG A 233 5.57 -11.46 18.89
C ARG A 233 4.84 -12.00 20.12
N LEU A 234 4.23 -13.17 19.97
CA LEU A 234 3.90 -13.98 21.12
C LEU A 234 5.22 -14.28 21.84
N PRO A 235 5.28 -14.16 23.17
CA PRO A 235 6.48 -14.55 23.90
C PRO A 235 6.81 -15.99 23.51
N SER A 236 8.07 -16.23 23.16
CA SER A 236 8.58 -17.58 22.90
C SER A 236 8.32 -18.40 24.16
N THR A 237 7.49 -19.41 24.05
CA THR A 237 7.30 -20.45 25.11
C THR A 237 8.53 -21.30 25.22
#